data_5365f9cd7c4fb6e1dbe9500b3fe57db3
#
_entry.id   5365f9cd7c4fb6e1dbe9500b3fe57db3
#
_cell.length_a   1.000
_cell.length_b   1.000
_cell.length_c   1.000
_cell.angle_alpha   90.00
_cell.angle_beta   90.00
_cell.angle_gamma   90.00
#
_symmetry.space_group_name_H-M   'P 1'
#
loop_
_entity.id
_entity.type
_entity.pdbx_description
1 polymer ?
#
loop_
_entity_poly.entity_id
_entity_poly.type
_entity_poly.pdbx_seq_one_letter_code
_entity_poly.pdbx_strand_id
1 'polypeptide(L)'
;MKKISLFEKAIEEQAASLLGYGINPTAFWAYRKSIEAENELIDFAEVIWDGEVETIADTFKHNDIDAFTISSTFSGLIPILAAFEQNGYRMAGITEVNASYTDFLTGKLARIPAIRMERI
;
A
#
# COMPACT_ATOMS: atom_id res chain seq x y z
N MET A 1 3.08 -12.07 3.42
CA MET A 1 2.49 -10.87 4.04
C MET A 1 1.42 -11.28 5.03
N LYS A 2 1.32 -10.56 6.15
CA LYS A 2 0.26 -10.78 7.12
C LYS A 2 -1.08 -10.36 6.53
N LYS A 3 -2.07 -11.24 6.61
CA LYS A 3 -3.42 -10.95 6.09
C LYS A 3 -4.15 -9.97 7.02
N ILE A 4 -4.90 -9.07 6.41
CA ILE A 4 -5.68 -8.06 7.12
C ILE A 4 -7.13 -8.53 7.15
N SER A 5 -7.64 -8.86 8.35
CA SER A 5 -8.96 -9.46 8.54
C SER A 5 -10.09 -8.68 7.87
N LEU A 6 -10.08 -7.35 7.99
CA LEU A 6 -11.10 -6.50 7.39
C LEU A 6 -11.11 -6.64 5.86
N PHE A 7 -9.93 -6.67 5.24
CA PHE A 7 -9.81 -6.79 3.78
C PHE A 7 -10.18 -8.19 3.31
N GLU A 8 -9.75 -9.22 4.05
CA GLU A 8 -10.09 -10.61 3.73
C GLU A 8 -11.58 -10.87 3.83
N LYS A 9 -12.25 -10.27 4.79
CA LYS A 9 -13.70 -10.34 4.92
C LYS A 9 -14.41 -9.74 3.72
N ALA A 10 -13.95 -8.59 3.25
CA ALA A 10 -14.52 -7.95 2.07
C ALA A 10 -14.33 -8.80 0.81
N ILE A 11 -13.19 -9.46 0.66
CA ILE A 11 -12.93 -10.39 -0.44
C ILE A 11 -13.87 -11.61 -0.35
N GLU A 12 -13.96 -12.22 0.82
CA GLU A 12 -14.78 -13.42 1.06
C GLU A 12 -16.24 -13.14 0.79
N GLU A 13 -16.76 -12.00 1.22
CA GLU A 13 -18.15 -11.62 1.03
C GLU A 13 -18.43 -11.01 -0.35
N GLN A 14 -17.43 -10.92 -1.22
CA GLN A 14 -17.55 -10.33 -2.56
C GLN A 14 -18.20 -8.95 -2.50
N ALA A 15 -17.68 -8.10 -1.63
CA ALA A 15 -18.26 -6.80 -1.33
C ALA A 15 -18.53 -5.97 -2.58
N ALA A 16 -19.78 -5.54 -2.77
CA ALA A 16 -20.16 -4.65 -3.86
C ALA A 16 -19.66 -3.23 -3.63
N SER A 17 -19.46 -2.83 -2.36
CA SER A 17 -18.96 -1.52 -1.98
C SER A 17 -17.96 -1.62 -0.84
N LEU A 18 -16.74 -1.22 -1.09
CA LEU A 18 -15.69 -1.17 -0.07
C LEU A 18 -15.97 -0.11 0.98
N LEU A 19 -16.63 0.99 0.59
CA LEU A 19 -17.00 2.06 1.53
C LEU A 19 -17.95 1.58 2.61
N GLY A 20 -18.83 0.61 2.30
CA GLY A 20 -19.72 -0.01 3.28
C GLY A 20 -18.99 -0.77 4.38
N TYR A 21 -17.73 -1.16 4.14
CA TYR A 21 -16.86 -1.82 5.11
C TYR A 21 -15.88 -0.84 5.77
N GLY A 22 -15.94 0.45 5.43
CA GLY A 22 -14.97 1.43 5.91
C GLY A 22 -13.59 1.26 5.32
N ILE A 23 -13.47 0.67 4.14
CA ILE A 23 -12.21 0.39 3.47
C ILE A 23 -11.96 1.43 2.38
N ASN A 24 -10.76 2.02 2.40
CA ASN A 24 -10.30 2.87 1.29
C ASN A 24 -10.00 1.97 0.08
N PRO A 25 -10.59 2.23 -1.10
CA PRO A 25 -10.38 1.39 -2.28
C PRO A 25 -8.93 1.32 -2.75
N THR A 26 -8.18 2.42 -2.68
CA THR A 26 -6.78 2.45 -3.09
C THR A 26 -5.94 1.53 -2.21
N ALA A 27 -6.14 1.58 -0.89
CA ALA A 27 -5.45 0.70 0.05
C ALA A 27 -5.83 -0.77 -0.17
N PHE A 28 -7.09 -1.05 -0.45
CA PHE A 28 -7.57 -2.41 -0.70
C PHE A 28 -6.92 -3.02 -1.95
N TRP A 29 -6.88 -2.27 -3.05
CA TRP A 29 -6.24 -2.75 -4.27
C TRP A 29 -4.73 -2.90 -4.12
N ALA A 30 -4.08 -1.99 -3.39
CA ALA A 30 -2.66 -2.13 -3.07
C ALA A 30 -2.39 -3.40 -2.27
N TYR A 31 -3.25 -3.71 -1.30
CA TYR A 31 -3.18 -4.95 -0.52
C TYR A 31 -3.26 -6.19 -1.42
N ARG A 32 -4.27 -6.25 -2.29
CA ARG A 32 -4.45 -7.40 -3.18
C ARG A 32 -3.29 -7.59 -4.14
N LYS A 33 -2.83 -6.49 -4.76
CA LYS A 33 -1.69 -6.55 -5.69
C LYS A 33 -0.41 -6.96 -4.98
N SER A 34 -0.22 -6.53 -3.73
CA SER A 34 0.97 -6.88 -2.95
C SER A 34 0.99 -8.37 -2.60
N ILE A 35 -0.15 -8.97 -2.34
CA ILE A 35 -0.24 -10.43 -2.14
C ILE A 35 0.14 -11.16 -3.43
N GLU A 36 -0.40 -10.75 -4.58
CA GLU A 36 -0.08 -11.34 -5.88
C GLU A 36 1.41 -11.21 -6.22
N ALA A 37 2.02 -10.09 -5.86
CA ALA A 37 3.45 -9.84 -6.07
C ALA A 37 4.35 -10.46 -5.00
N GLU A 38 3.78 -11.17 -4.04
CA GLU A 38 4.52 -11.83 -2.95
C GLU A 38 5.35 -10.85 -2.13
N ASN A 39 4.88 -9.63 -1.93
CA ASN A 39 5.53 -8.63 -1.08
C ASN A 39 5.21 -8.86 0.39
N GLU A 40 6.14 -8.49 1.26
CA GLU A 40 5.95 -8.60 2.72
C GLU A 40 5.08 -7.49 3.29
N LEU A 41 5.06 -6.34 2.64
CA LEU A 41 4.28 -5.17 3.04
C LEU A 41 3.35 -4.76 1.92
N ILE A 42 2.31 -4.01 2.27
CA ILE A 42 1.47 -3.37 1.27
C ILE A 42 2.32 -2.34 0.53
N ASP A 43 2.36 -2.45 -0.80
CA ASP A 43 3.06 -1.51 -1.66
C ASP A 43 2.06 -0.75 -2.53
N PHE A 44 2.20 0.58 -2.55
CA PHE A 44 1.44 1.43 -3.45
C PHE A 44 2.21 1.60 -4.75
N ALA A 45 1.82 0.85 -5.77
CA ALA A 45 2.43 0.90 -7.10
C ALA A 45 1.71 1.88 -8.04
N GLU A 46 0.62 2.50 -7.59
CA GLU A 46 -0.17 3.46 -8.35
C GLU A 46 -0.27 4.80 -7.64
N VAL A 47 -0.87 5.77 -8.30
CA VAL A 47 -1.03 7.13 -7.75
C VAL A 47 -1.89 7.11 -6.50
N ILE A 48 -1.44 7.84 -5.47
CA ILE A 48 -2.23 8.12 -4.27
C ILE A 48 -2.69 9.58 -4.37
N TRP A 49 -3.98 9.82 -4.16
CA TRP A 49 -4.53 11.18 -4.20
C TRP A 49 -4.51 11.82 -2.82
N ASP A 50 -4.29 13.12 -2.76
CA ASP A 50 -4.23 13.88 -1.49
C ASP A 50 -5.39 13.58 -0.55
N GLY A 51 -6.60 13.54 -1.09
CA GLY A 51 -7.81 13.31 -0.30
C GLY A 51 -7.94 11.93 0.30
N GLU A 52 -7.07 11.00 -0.07
CA GLU A 52 -7.12 9.60 0.42
C GLU A 52 -6.17 9.34 1.59
N VAL A 53 -5.17 10.19 1.80
CA VAL A 53 -4.09 9.90 2.76
C VAL A 53 -4.61 9.71 4.18
N GLU A 54 -5.49 10.59 4.64
CA GLU A 54 -6.07 10.48 5.99
C GLU A 54 -6.81 9.16 6.16
N THR A 55 -7.64 8.80 5.20
CA THR A 55 -8.42 7.55 5.24
C THR A 55 -7.52 6.32 5.20
N ILE A 56 -6.49 6.33 4.35
CA ILE A 56 -5.50 5.24 4.28
C ILE A 56 -4.79 5.10 5.62
N ALA A 57 -4.29 6.21 6.18
CA ALA A 57 -3.59 6.18 7.45
C ALA A 57 -4.48 5.66 8.59
N ASP A 58 -5.75 6.09 8.64
CA ASP A 58 -6.69 5.61 9.64
C ASP A 58 -6.95 4.11 9.50
N THR A 59 -7.16 3.62 8.28
CA THR A 59 -7.33 2.19 8.01
C THR A 59 -6.11 1.41 8.49
N PHE A 60 -4.92 1.89 8.21
CA PHE A 60 -3.68 1.21 8.59
C PHE A 60 -3.50 1.18 10.11
N LYS A 61 -3.75 2.30 10.79
CA LYS A 61 -3.66 2.35 12.26
C LYS A 61 -4.65 1.40 12.93
N HIS A 62 -5.89 1.35 12.44
CA HIS A 62 -6.92 0.48 12.99
C HIS A 62 -6.66 -1.01 12.73
N ASN A 63 -5.76 -1.35 11.83
CA ASN A 63 -5.42 -2.73 11.49
C ASN A 63 -3.98 -3.09 11.86
N ASP A 64 -3.33 -2.28 12.70
CA ASP A 64 -1.97 -2.51 13.20
C ASP A 64 -0.93 -2.64 12.07
N ILE A 65 -1.11 -1.86 11.00
CA ILE A 65 -0.16 -1.80 9.92
C ILE A 65 0.84 -0.69 10.23
N ASP A 66 2.02 -1.09 10.69
CA ASP A 66 3.05 -0.16 11.16
C ASP A 66 4.03 0.25 10.06
N ALA A 67 4.01 -0.41 8.91
CA ALA A 67 4.89 -0.11 7.79
C ALA A 67 4.22 -0.47 6.46
N PHE A 68 4.55 0.29 5.43
CA PHE A 68 4.14 0.03 4.05
C PHE A 68 5.16 0.67 3.12
N THR A 69 5.02 0.44 1.81
CA THR A 69 5.93 1.00 0.82
C THR A 69 5.19 1.76 -0.27
N ILE A 70 5.91 2.61 -0.97
CA ILE A 70 5.42 3.33 -2.16
C ILE A 70 6.48 3.16 -3.24
N SER A 71 6.16 2.40 -4.28
CA SER A 71 7.04 2.19 -5.43
C SER A 71 6.66 3.06 -6.63
N SER A 72 5.45 3.63 -6.62
CA SER A 72 5.01 4.52 -7.68
C SER A 72 5.76 5.85 -7.64
N THR A 73 6.03 6.39 -8.83
CA THR A 73 6.60 7.73 -8.99
C THR A 73 5.59 8.59 -9.75
N PHE A 74 5.16 9.67 -9.13
CA PHE A 74 4.20 10.60 -9.73
C PHE A 74 4.49 12.01 -9.24
N SER A 75 4.00 13.01 -9.98
CA SER A 75 4.33 14.41 -9.70
C SER A 75 3.88 14.91 -8.34
N GLY A 76 2.85 14.30 -7.75
CA GLY A 76 2.34 14.63 -6.42
C GLY A 76 2.97 13.86 -5.27
N LEU A 77 4.05 13.11 -5.50
CA LEU A 77 4.64 12.23 -4.49
C LEU A 77 5.10 12.97 -3.23
N ILE A 78 5.81 14.08 -3.37
CA ILE A 78 6.32 14.81 -2.20
C ILE A 78 5.19 15.34 -1.32
N PRO A 79 4.14 16.00 -1.85
CA PRO A 79 2.97 16.36 -1.04
C PRO A 79 2.31 15.16 -0.34
N ILE A 80 2.26 14.00 -0.99
CA ILE A 80 1.71 12.79 -0.40
C ILE A 80 2.55 12.31 0.78
N LEU A 81 3.87 12.33 0.66
CA LEU A 81 4.77 11.99 1.77
C LEU A 81 4.57 12.93 2.96
N ALA A 82 4.43 14.23 2.69
CA ALA A 82 4.15 15.22 3.73
C ALA A 82 2.81 14.96 4.42
N ALA A 83 1.77 14.60 3.65
CA ALA A 83 0.46 14.28 4.18
C ALA A 83 0.49 13.02 5.06
N PHE A 84 1.22 11.98 4.67
CA PHE A 84 1.41 10.81 5.51
C PHE A 84 2.11 11.15 6.82
N GLU A 85 3.12 12.01 6.80
CA GLU A 85 3.80 12.44 8.01
C GLU A 85 2.85 13.14 8.98
N GLN A 86 1.98 14.00 8.46
CA GLN A 86 0.94 14.65 9.25
C GLN A 86 -0.08 13.67 9.82
N ASN A 87 -0.20 12.50 9.22
CA ASN A 87 -1.14 11.44 9.63
C ASN A 87 -0.46 10.27 10.33
N GLY A 88 0.77 10.43 10.78
CA GLY A 88 1.43 9.48 11.66
C GLY A 88 2.31 8.43 10.99
N TYR A 89 2.70 8.62 9.72
CA TYR A 89 3.63 7.75 9.01
C TYR A 89 4.73 8.58 8.37
N ARG A 90 5.97 8.19 8.58
CA ARG A 90 7.12 8.94 8.04
C ARG A 90 7.96 8.06 7.11
N MET A 91 8.70 8.70 6.22
CA MET A 91 9.67 8.02 5.38
C MET A 91 10.82 7.48 6.24
N ALA A 92 11.11 6.19 6.08
CA ALA A 92 12.16 5.49 6.83
C ALA A 92 13.32 5.04 5.95
N GLY A 93 13.30 5.40 4.67
CA GLY A 93 14.38 5.08 3.73
C GLY A 93 13.88 4.47 2.44
N ILE A 94 14.82 3.98 1.66
CA ILE A 94 14.54 3.32 0.38
C ILE A 94 14.81 1.83 0.54
N THR A 95 13.92 1.03 0.00
CA THR A 95 14.03 -0.43 -0.04
C THR A 95 13.71 -0.94 -1.45
N GLU A 96 13.56 -2.23 -1.60
CA GLU A 96 13.10 -2.84 -2.85
C GLU A 96 11.85 -3.66 -2.60
N VAL A 97 11.00 -3.72 -3.62
CA VAL A 97 9.79 -4.54 -3.60
C VAL A 97 9.68 -5.33 -4.91
N ASN A 98 8.85 -6.36 -4.92
CA ASN A 98 8.51 -7.05 -6.15
C ASN A 98 7.50 -6.21 -6.93
N ALA A 99 7.80 -6.00 -8.21
CA ALA A 99 6.85 -5.39 -9.15
C ALA A 99 5.79 -6.43 -9.56
N SER A 100 4.77 -5.98 -10.27
CA SER A 100 3.71 -6.86 -10.77
C SER A 100 4.05 -7.56 -12.10
N TYR A 101 5.30 -7.44 -12.56
CA TYR A 101 5.75 -8.04 -13.81
C TYR A 101 7.03 -8.84 -13.59
N THR A 102 7.26 -9.79 -14.49
CA THR A 102 8.41 -10.69 -14.44
C THR A 102 9.61 -10.06 -15.13
N ASP A 103 10.78 -10.19 -14.50
CA ASP A 103 12.06 -9.82 -15.13
C ASP A 103 12.33 -10.79 -16.28
N PHE A 104 12.56 -10.26 -17.46
CA PHE A 104 12.80 -11.04 -18.65
C PHE A 104 14.02 -11.94 -18.55
N LEU A 105 15.06 -11.51 -17.85
CA LEU A 105 16.33 -12.24 -17.77
C LEU A 105 16.31 -13.37 -16.73
N THR A 106 15.60 -13.17 -15.63
CA THR A 106 15.61 -14.12 -14.51
C THR A 106 14.40 -15.02 -14.44
N GLY A 107 13.31 -14.67 -15.13
CA GLY A 107 12.04 -15.37 -15.04
C GLY A 107 11.32 -15.18 -13.70
N LYS A 108 11.82 -14.31 -12.83
CA LYS A 108 11.24 -13.98 -11.53
C LYS A 108 10.60 -12.61 -11.57
N LEU A 109 9.77 -12.30 -10.57
CA LEU A 109 9.19 -10.95 -10.43
C LEU A 109 10.32 -9.93 -10.35
N ALA A 110 10.17 -8.83 -11.10
CA ALA A 110 11.16 -7.75 -11.12
C ALA A 110 11.24 -7.09 -9.75
N ARG A 111 12.46 -6.67 -9.35
CA ARG A 111 12.69 -5.92 -8.12
C ARG A 111 12.85 -4.45 -8.46
N ILE A 112 12.12 -3.59 -7.79
CA ILE A 112 12.13 -2.14 -8.04
C ILE A 112 12.30 -1.38 -6.72
N PRO A 113 12.90 -0.17 -6.78
CA PRO A 113 13.02 0.67 -5.59
C PRO A 113 11.67 1.13 -5.08
N ALA A 114 11.55 1.27 -3.77
CA ALA A 114 10.36 1.79 -3.12
C ALA A 114 10.74 2.59 -1.88
N ILE A 115 9.92 3.57 -1.54
CA ILE A 115 10.05 4.30 -0.29
C ILE A 115 9.40 3.45 0.80
N ARG A 116 10.13 3.21 1.89
CA ARG A 116 9.57 2.58 3.08
C ARG A 116 8.98 3.64 4.00
N MET A 117 7.73 3.46 4.38
CA MET A 117 7.02 4.31 5.33
C MET A 117 6.81 3.54 6.62
N GLU A 118 7.03 4.20 7.76
CA GLU A 118 6.85 3.58 9.07
C GLU A 118 6.01 4.48 9.98
N ARG A 119 5.23 3.85 10.84
CA ARG A 119 4.42 4.57 11.83
C ARG A 119 5.32 5.32 12.81
N ILE A 120 4.97 6.56 13.07
CA ILE A 120 5.67 7.43 14.04
C ILE A 120 5.37 6.99 15.46
#